data_acc5845edb336eec2926e3f2ea832cfc
#
_entry.id   acc5845edb336eec2926e3f2ea832cfc
#
_cell.length_a   1.000
_cell.length_b   1.000
_cell.length_c   1.000
_cell.angle_alpha   90.00
_cell.angle_beta   90.00
_cell.angle_gamma   90.00
#
_symmetry.space_group_name_H-M   'P 1'
#
loop_
_entity.id
_entity.type
_entity.pdbx_description
1 polymer ?
#
loop_
_entity_poly.entity_id
_entity_poly.type
_entity_poly.pdbx_seq_one_letter_code
_entity_poly.pdbx_strand_id
1 'polypeptide(L)'
;DDNNIYYDNLILTDAYDKHAKTGKCIQHNIDIIIDDSVHICSDCIKNGITTILLDTPYNRYSNIQRVKSWEEFYRYVSNYKKDKINIILDTDTYNECDGQFALSYLIKSKNLFNIEAITVAPYSHIEKEVKVIDGQELSYNEILKICNWLDFETNNKVFKGSTDYIQNGYNETNDAVNKIIEIALKNNIPYILGIGAITNVALAIKKEPKIIDRIEVIWLGGNELNYKDNLEYNFRQDIKAVKIVFDSKVKLTIL
;
A
#
# COMPACT_ATOMS: atom_id res chain seq x y z
N ASP A 1 -6.64 -27.61 -28.15
CA ASP A 1 -7.80 -26.77 -28.39
C ASP A 1 -7.69 -26.22 -29.83
N ASP A 2 -8.66 -26.55 -30.68
CA ASP A 2 -8.60 -26.34 -32.14
C ASP A 2 -8.63 -24.85 -32.54
N ASN A 3 -8.80 -23.95 -31.56
CA ASN A 3 -8.93 -22.51 -31.79
C ASN A 3 -7.70 -21.67 -31.36
N ASN A 4 -6.59 -22.28 -30.94
CA ASN A 4 -5.38 -21.59 -30.49
C ASN A 4 -5.63 -20.47 -29.45
N ILE A 5 -6.58 -20.69 -28.53
CA ILE A 5 -6.85 -19.76 -27.43
C ILE A 5 -5.84 -20.02 -26.32
N TYR A 6 -4.97 -19.05 -26.06
CA TYR A 6 -4.00 -19.08 -24.98
C TYR A 6 -4.62 -18.55 -23.71
N TYR A 7 -4.47 -19.27 -22.60
CA TYR A 7 -4.89 -18.84 -21.26
C TYR A 7 -3.91 -19.37 -20.20
N ASP A 8 -3.73 -18.60 -19.15
CA ASP A 8 -2.85 -19.01 -18.05
C ASP A 8 -3.55 -20.05 -17.16
N ASN A 9 -4.84 -19.89 -16.92
CA ASN A 9 -5.64 -20.77 -16.08
C ASN A 9 -7.07 -20.95 -16.62
N LEU A 10 -7.59 -22.16 -16.56
CA LEU A 10 -9.00 -22.48 -16.79
C LEU A 10 -9.68 -22.74 -15.44
N ILE A 11 -10.66 -21.92 -15.09
CA ILE A 11 -11.40 -22.02 -13.83
C ILE A 11 -12.86 -22.36 -14.14
N LEU A 12 -13.32 -23.49 -13.63
CA LEU A 12 -14.71 -23.88 -13.76
C LEU A 12 -15.57 -23.24 -12.66
N THR A 13 -16.75 -22.77 -13.02
CA THR A 13 -17.75 -22.21 -12.10
C THR A 13 -19.04 -22.99 -12.21
N ASP A 14 -19.80 -23.06 -11.12
CA ASP A 14 -21.14 -23.66 -11.14
C ASP A 14 -22.09 -22.74 -11.93
N ALA A 15 -22.73 -23.29 -12.95
CA ALA A 15 -23.67 -22.54 -13.79
C ALA A 15 -24.99 -22.18 -13.06
N TYR A 16 -25.31 -22.86 -11.97
CA TYR A 16 -26.52 -22.65 -11.18
C TYR A 16 -26.30 -21.67 -10.02
N ASP A 17 -25.03 -21.42 -9.63
CA ASP A 17 -24.70 -20.44 -8.61
C ASP A 17 -24.49 -19.06 -9.26
N LYS A 18 -25.43 -18.14 -8.97
CA LYS A 18 -25.44 -16.78 -9.52
C LYS A 18 -24.22 -15.92 -9.13
N HIS A 19 -23.51 -16.30 -8.07
CA HIS A 19 -22.34 -15.58 -7.55
C HIS A 19 -21.03 -16.33 -7.78
N ALA A 20 -21.06 -17.52 -8.35
CA ALA A 20 -19.87 -18.36 -8.53
C ALA A 20 -18.76 -17.65 -9.32
N LYS A 21 -19.10 -16.96 -10.41
CA LYS A 21 -18.14 -16.21 -11.22
C LYS A 21 -17.50 -15.05 -10.46
N THR A 22 -18.33 -14.25 -9.80
CA THR A 22 -17.85 -13.12 -8.96
C THR A 22 -16.95 -13.62 -7.83
N GLY A 23 -17.36 -14.70 -7.14
CA GLY A 23 -16.54 -15.32 -6.08
C GLY A 23 -15.18 -15.78 -6.59
N LYS A 24 -15.13 -16.39 -7.79
CA LYS A 24 -13.86 -16.77 -8.42
C LYS A 24 -13.01 -15.57 -8.83
N CYS A 25 -13.62 -14.53 -9.36
CA CYS A 25 -12.91 -13.29 -9.69
C CYS A 25 -12.24 -12.68 -8.44
N ILE A 26 -12.94 -12.63 -7.31
CA ILE A 26 -12.37 -12.15 -6.04
C ILE A 26 -11.24 -13.07 -5.57
N GLN A 27 -11.48 -14.39 -5.54
CA GLN A 27 -10.49 -15.39 -5.10
C GLN A 27 -9.17 -15.31 -5.88
N HIS A 28 -9.25 -15.00 -7.17
CA HIS A 28 -8.09 -14.94 -8.09
C HIS A 28 -7.62 -13.52 -8.39
N ASN A 29 -8.11 -12.50 -7.68
CA ASN A 29 -7.75 -11.10 -7.85
C ASN A 29 -7.90 -10.62 -9.31
N ILE A 30 -8.99 -10.98 -9.97
CA ILE A 30 -9.28 -10.56 -11.34
C ILE A 30 -9.65 -9.08 -11.35
N ASP A 31 -8.90 -8.29 -12.09
CA ASP A 31 -9.10 -6.85 -12.21
C ASP A 31 -10.22 -6.46 -13.17
N ILE A 32 -10.40 -7.26 -14.22
CA ILE A 32 -11.37 -6.98 -15.29
C ILE A 32 -12.01 -8.27 -15.79
N ILE A 33 -13.30 -8.22 -16.02
CA ILE A 33 -14.08 -9.31 -16.61
C ILE A 33 -14.88 -8.79 -17.81
N ILE A 34 -15.05 -9.65 -18.82
CA ILE A 34 -16.05 -9.48 -19.88
C ILE A 34 -17.07 -10.60 -19.78
N ASP A 35 -18.34 -10.25 -19.84
CA ASP A 35 -19.44 -11.20 -19.82
C ASP A 35 -20.63 -10.63 -20.61
N ASP A 36 -21.52 -11.47 -21.13
CA ASP A 36 -22.73 -11.05 -21.83
C ASP A 36 -23.97 -11.00 -20.91
N SER A 37 -23.84 -11.52 -19.68
CA SER A 37 -24.90 -11.51 -18.68
C SER A 37 -24.91 -10.23 -17.86
N VAL A 38 -25.96 -9.43 -17.96
CA VAL A 38 -26.16 -8.22 -17.14
C VAL A 38 -26.12 -8.54 -15.65
N HIS A 39 -26.62 -9.71 -15.24
CA HIS A 39 -26.66 -10.11 -13.85
C HIS A 39 -25.23 -10.32 -13.30
N ILE A 40 -24.40 -11.09 -14.01
CA ILE A 40 -23.00 -11.35 -13.63
C ILE A 40 -22.22 -10.04 -13.62
N CYS A 41 -22.35 -9.22 -14.66
CA CYS A 41 -21.70 -7.92 -14.72
C CYS A 41 -22.08 -7.02 -13.54
N SER A 42 -23.37 -6.96 -13.19
CA SER A 42 -23.85 -6.15 -12.06
C SER A 42 -23.33 -6.65 -10.72
N ASP A 43 -23.21 -7.95 -10.55
CA ASP A 43 -22.67 -8.56 -9.33
C ASP A 43 -21.17 -8.29 -9.19
N CYS A 44 -20.40 -8.42 -10.27
CA CYS A 44 -18.98 -8.07 -10.31
C CYS A 44 -18.74 -6.58 -10.00
N ILE A 45 -19.53 -5.67 -10.58
CA ILE A 45 -19.44 -4.22 -10.32
C ILE A 45 -19.67 -3.91 -8.84
N LYS A 46 -20.68 -4.50 -8.20
CA LYS A 46 -20.96 -4.33 -6.77
C LYS A 46 -19.79 -4.75 -5.88
N ASN A 47 -18.99 -5.69 -6.36
CA ASN A 47 -17.80 -6.19 -5.68
C ASN A 47 -16.48 -5.51 -6.14
N GLY A 48 -16.57 -4.36 -6.83
CA GLY A 48 -15.42 -3.55 -7.20
C GLY A 48 -14.58 -4.10 -8.36
N ILE A 49 -15.12 -5.07 -9.14
CA ILE A 49 -14.42 -5.64 -10.29
C ILE A 49 -14.80 -4.82 -11.53
N THR A 50 -13.81 -4.34 -12.27
CA THR A 50 -14.04 -3.67 -13.56
C THR A 50 -14.71 -4.64 -14.53
N THR A 51 -15.86 -4.24 -15.07
CA THR A 51 -16.71 -5.15 -15.83
C THR A 51 -17.11 -4.54 -17.16
N ILE A 52 -16.94 -5.30 -18.21
CA ILE A 52 -17.34 -4.95 -19.56
C ILE A 52 -18.41 -5.92 -20.05
N LEU A 53 -19.52 -5.37 -20.52
CA LEU A 53 -20.60 -6.15 -21.09
C LEU A 53 -20.33 -6.41 -22.58
N LEU A 54 -20.33 -7.67 -23.00
CA LEU A 54 -20.29 -8.00 -24.43
C LEU A 54 -21.68 -7.74 -25.04
N ASP A 55 -21.76 -6.85 -26.05
CA ASP A 55 -23.04 -6.43 -26.65
C ASP A 55 -23.76 -7.61 -27.33
N THR A 56 -24.96 -7.87 -26.88
CA THR A 56 -25.87 -8.86 -27.45
C THR A 56 -27.28 -8.28 -27.50
N PRO A 57 -28.17 -8.77 -28.40
CA PRO A 57 -29.53 -8.22 -28.52
C PRO A 57 -30.32 -8.23 -27.21
N TYR A 58 -30.08 -9.23 -26.33
CA TYR A 58 -30.85 -9.41 -25.11
C TYR A 58 -30.36 -8.58 -23.91
N ASN A 59 -29.18 -7.93 -24.01
CA ASN A 59 -28.62 -7.16 -22.90
C ASN A 59 -28.61 -5.63 -23.14
N ARG A 60 -29.17 -5.16 -24.28
CA ARG A 60 -29.13 -3.74 -24.68
C ARG A 60 -29.92 -2.78 -23.80
N TYR A 61 -30.77 -3.30 -22.92
CA TYR A 61 -31.48 -2.51 -21.92
C TYR A 61 -30.60 -2.01 -20.77
N SER A 62 -29.39 -2.54 -20.62
CA SER A 62 -28.45 -2.18 -19.57
C SER A 62 -27.54 -1.03 -19.97
N ASN A 63 -27.20 -0.16 -19.01
CA ASN A 63 -26.27 0.97 -19.18
C ASN A 63 -24.82 0.60 -18.79
N ILE A 64 -24.53 -0.69 -18.51
CA ILE A 64 -23.17 -1.13 -18.24
C ILE A 64 -22.29 -0.86 -19.46
N GLN A 65 -21.05 -0.40 -19.22
CA GLN A 65 -20.06 -0.19 -20.27
C GLN A 65 -19.90 -1.47 -21.10
N ARG A 66 -19.93 -1.31 -22.42
CA ARG A 66 -19.95 -2.47 -23.34
C ARG A 66 -18.96 -2.35 -24.48
N VAL A 67 -18.65 -3.49 -25.04
CA VAL A 67 -17.93 -3.64 -26.32
C VAL A 67 -18.75 -4.51 -27.27
N LYS A 68 -18.56 -4.29 -28.57
CA LYS A 68 -19.32 -5.01 -29.62
C LYS A 68 -18.56 -6.21 -30.19
N SER A 69 -17.26 -6.32 -29.88
CA SER A 69 -16.41 -7.38 -30.37
C SER A 69 -15.24 -7.65 -29.43
N TRP A 70 -14.60 -8.81 -29.61
CA TRP A 70 -13.36 -9.14 -28.92
C TRP A 70 -12.20 -8.20 -29.27
N GLU A 71 -12.18 -7.61 -30.47
CA GLU A 71 -11.20 -6.60 -30.83
C GLU A 71 -11.35 -5.30 -30.04
N GLU A 72 -12.60 -4.86 -29.82
CA GLU A 72 -12.87 -3.69 -28.95
C GLU A 72 -12.48 -3.99 -27.52
N PHE A 73 -12.78 -5.20 -27.03
CA PHE A 73 -12.36 -5.62 -25.68
C PHE A 73 -10.84 -5.66 -25.57
N TYR A 74 -10.13 -6.22 -26.55
CA TYR A 74 -8.67 -6.25 -26.56
C TYR A 74 -8.08 -4.84 -26.51
N ARG A 75 -8.61 -3.90 -27.32
CA ARG A 75 -8.18 -2.49 -27.26
C ARG A 75 -8.46 -1.86 -25.90
N TYR A 76 -9.61 -2.16 -25.32
CA TYR A 76 -9.97 -1.70 -23.98
C TYR A 76 -8.96 -2.21 -22.93
N VAL A 77 -8.70 -3.52 -22.92
CA VAL A 77 -7.75 -4.13 -21.96
C VAL A 77 -6.32 -3.62 -22.16
N SER A 78 -5.90 -3.47 -23.44
CA SER A 78 -4.57 -2.95 -23.77
C SER A 78 -4.33 -1.51 -23.26
N ASN A 79 -5.41 -0.73 -23.12
CA ASN A 79 -5.37 0.63 -22.57
C ASN A 79 -5.83 0.70 -21.11
N TYR A 80 -6.26 -0.42 -20.53
CA TYR A 80 -6.75 -0.47 -19.17
C TYR A 80 -5.60 -0.21 -18.20
N LYS A 81 -5.72 0.87 -17.44
CA LYS A 81 -4.81 1.19 -16.35
C LYS A 81 -5.63 1.15 -15.07
N LYS A 82 -5.37 0.19 -14.23
CA LYS A 82 -5.89 0.22 -12.85
C LYS A 82 -5.21 1.38 -12.12
N ASP A 83 -5.99 2.18 -11.43
CA ASP A 83 -5.42 3.19 -10.54
C ASP A 83 -4.60 2.50 -9.47
N LYS A 84 -3.31 2.82 -9.44
CA LYS A 84 -2.42 2.26 -8.44
C LYS A 84 -2.66 2.92 -7.10
N ILE A 85 -2.53 2.14 -6.05
CA ILE A 85 -2.59 2.64 -4.68
C ILE A 85 -1.29 3.40 -4.39
N ASN A 86 -1.41 4.68 -4.01
CA ASN A 86 -0.27 5.50 -3.63
C ASN A 86 0.20 5.15 -2.22
N ILE A 87 1.48 4.85 -2.09
CA ILE A 87 2.09 4.36 -0.83
C ILE A 87 3.32 5.18 -0.48
N ILE A 88 3.44 5.51 0.79
CA ILE A 88 4.67 5.87 1.46
C ILE A 88 5.03 4.71 2.39
N LEU A 89 6.22 4.14 2.26
CA LEU A 89 6.74 3.14 3.18
C LEU A 89 7.66 3.81 4.20
N ASP A 90 7.31 3.79 5.49
CA ASP A 90 8.14 4.28 6.59
C ASP A 90 8.70 3.07 7.36
N THR A 91 10.02 2.82 7.25
CA THR A 91 10.63 1.54 7.64
C THR A 91 12.04 1.68 8.20
N ASP A 92 12.37 0.84 9.16
CA ASP A 92 13.70 0.64 9.72
C ASP A 92 14.38 -0.64 9.16
N THR A 93 14.41 -0.74 7.85
CA THR A 93 14.70 -1.93 7.01
C THR A 93 15.92 -2.77 7.44
N TYR A 94 16.91 -2.20 8.12
CA TYR A 94 18.09 -2.95 8.59
C TYR A 94 17.87 -3.65 9.93
N ASN A 95 16.90 -3.22 10.71
CA ASN A 95 16.67 -3.72 12.07
C ASN A 95 16.30 -5.22 12.08
N GLU A 96 15.29 -5.59 11.30
CA GLU A 96 14.76 -6.94 11.15
C GLU A 96 14.43 -7.26 9.69
N CYS A 97 14.24 -8.54 9.37
CA CYS A 97 14.05 -8.97 7.98
C CYS A 97 12.69 -8.61 7.38
N ASP A 98 11.68 -8.34 8.19
CA ASP A 98 10.34 -7.98 7.75
C ASP A 98 10.33 -6.72 6.89
N GLY A 99 11.09 -5.67 7.26
CA GLY A 99 11.27 -4.46 6.48
C GLY A 99 11.89 -4.72 5.10
N GLN A 100 12.83 -5.66 5.01
CA GLN A 100 13.44 -6.07 3.74
C GLN A 100 12.44 -6.79 2.84
N PHE A 101 11.62 -7.69 3.40
CA PHE A 101 10.57 -8.40 2.67
C PHE A 101 9.45 -7.45 2.23
N ALA A 102 8.99 -6.55 3.10
CA ALA A 102 7.94 -5.59 2.78
C ALA A 102 8.36 -4.66 1.63
N LEU A 103 9.58 -4.10 1.68
CA LEU A 103 10.13 -3.28 0.61
C LEU A 103 10.19 -4.05 -0.71
N SER A 104 10.73 -5.28 -0.67
CA SER A 104 10.86 -6.13 -1.85
C SER A 104 9.50 -6.48 -2.46
N TYR A 105 8.51 -6.78 -1.62
CA TYR A 105 7.14 -7.06 -2.04
C TYR A 105 6.50 -5.86 -2.75
N LEU A 106 6.62 -4.67 -2.17
CA LEU A 106 6.07 -3.45 -2.77
C LEU A 106 6.71 -3.14 -4.13
N ILE A 107 8.04 -3.25 -4.25
CA ILE A 107 8.76 -3.02 -5.50
C ILE A 107 8.32 -4.03 -6.57
N LYS A 108 8.17 -5.31 -6.22
CA LYS A 108 7.72 -6.36 -7.15
C LYS A 108 6.24 -6.23 -7.52
N SER A 109 5.43 -5.59 -6.68
CA SER A 109 4.00 -5.37 -6.90
C SER A 109 3.69 -4.01 -7.57
N LYS A 110 4.60 -3.53 -8.42
CA LYS A 110 4.49 -2.23 -9.13
C LYS A 110 3.27 -2.06 -10.03
N ASN A 111 2.56 -3.14 -10.33
CA ASN A 111 1.27 -3.11 -11.03
C ASN A 111 0.11 -2.67 -10.11
N LEU A 112 0.22 -2.90 -8.80
CA LEU A 112 -0.80 -2.57 -7.79
C LEU A 112 -0.48 -1.26 -7.08
N PHE A 113 0.80 -1.01 -6.82
CA PHE A 113 1.25 0.09 -5.98
C PHE A 113 2.08 1.11 -6.76
N ASN A 114 1.88 2.37 -6.40
CA ASN A 114 2.75 3.48 -6.75
C ASN A 114 3.51 3.91 -5.49
N ILE A 115 4.78 3.55 -5.38
CA ILE A 115 5.63 3.96 -4.26
C ILE A 115 5.99 5.42 -4.47
N GLU A 116 5.33 6.30 -3.72
CA GLU A 116 5.58 7.75 -3.75
C GLU A 116 6.88 8.10 -3.04
N ALA A 117 7.13 7.47 -1.89
CA ALA A 117 8.35 7.62 -1.12
C ALA A 117 8.64 6.39 -0.25
N ILE A 118 9.91 6.19 0.07
CA ILE A 118 10.41 5.30 1.11
C ILE A 118 11.11 6.21 2.12
N THR A 119 10.61 6.24 3.35
CA THR A 119 11.15 7.04 4.44
C THR A 119 11.81 6.15 5.48
N VAL A 120 12.96 6.57 5.98
CA VAL A 120 13.73 5.78 6.94
C VAL A 120 13.23 6.09 8.35
N ALA A 121 12.56 5.12 8.97
CA ALA A 121 12.16 5.21 10.36
C ALA A 121 13.39 5.08 11.28
N PRO A 122 13.43 5.83 12.41
CA PRO A 122 14.51 5.68 13.37
C PRO A 122 14.36 4.36 14.14
N TYR A 123 15.47 3.71 14.45
CA TYR A 123 15.50 2.61 15.43
C TYR A 123 16.79 2.59 16.23
N SER A 124 16.73 1.99 17.40
CA SER A 124 17.89 1.70 18.23
C SER A 124 17.81 0.25 18.74
N HIS A 125 18.95 -0.38 18.97
CA HIS A 125 19.00 -1.73 19.51
C HIS A 125 20.04 -1.80 20.63
N ILE A 126 19.58 -1.92 21.87
CA ILE A 126 20.45 -1.86 23.05
C ILE A 126 21.48 -2.99 23.05
N GLU A 127 21.04 -4.25 22.81
CA GLU A 127 21.93 -5.42 22.84
C GLU A 127 22.98 -5.42 21.72
N LYS A 128 22.67 -4.78 20.58
CA LYS A 128 23.60 -4.63 19.45
C LYS A 128 24.35 -3.30 19.49
N GLU A 129 24.18 -2.51 20.56
CA GLU A 129 24.78 -1.17 20.73
C GLU A 129 24.52 -0.21 19.57
N VAL A 130 23.37 -0.35 18.88
CA VAL A 130 22.98 0.52 17.76
C VAL A 130 22.27 1.75 18.33
N LYS A 131 22.87 2.93 18.15
CA LYS A 131 22.22 4.22 18.45
C LYS A 131 21.24 4.59 17.35
N VAL A 132 20.27 5.46 17.65
CA VAL A 132 19.22 5.86 16.70
C VAL A 132 19.79 6.41 15.40
N ILE A 133 20.79 7.27 15.48
CA ILE A 133 21.44 7.86 14.29
C ILE A 133 22.14 6.80 13.43
N ASP A 134 22.79 5.83 14.07
CA ASP A 134 23.46 4.72 13.37
C ASP A 134 22.43 3.78 12.73
N GLY A 135 21.34 3.50 13.45
CA GLY A 135 20.23 2.70 12.95
C GLY A 135 19.56 3.31 11.72
N GLN A 136 19.35 4.63 11.74
CA GLN A 136 18.85 5.36 10.58
C GLN A 136 19.78 5.22 9.37
N GLU A 137 21.10 5.39 9.55
CA GLU A 137 22.06 5.27 8.46
C GLU A 137 22.18 3.83 7.92
N LEU A 138 22.15 2.84 8.80
CA LEU A 138 22.14 1.42 8.42
C LEU A 138 20.91 1.09 7.57
N SER A 139 19.71 1.52 8.00
CA SER A 139 18.48 1.29 7.25
C SER A 139 18.46 2.01 5.91
N TYR A 140 18.96 3.25 5.85
CA TYR A 140 19.09 3.98 4.60
C TYR A 140 19.95 3.21 3.57
N ASN A 141 21.10 2.73 3.99
CA ASN A 141 22.01 1.98 3.12
C ASN A 141 21.42 0.62 2.70
N GLU A 142 20.71 -0.08 3.60
CA GLU A 142 20.05 -1.34 3.26
C GLU A 142 18.90 -1.14 2.26
N ILE A 143 18.10 -0.07 2.40
CA ILE A 143 17.08 0.29 1.41
C ILE A 143 17.70 0.50 0.03
N LEU A 144 18.78 1.29 -0.06
CA LEU A 144 19.47 1.54 -1.34
C LEU A 144 19.98 0.24 -1.97
N LYS A 145 20.53 -0.65 -1.17
CA LYS A 145 21.05 -1.95 -1.61
C LYS A 145 19.94 -2.84 -2.17
N ILE A 146 18.81 -2.96 -1.48
CA ILE A 146 17.64 -3.74 -1.93
C ILE A 146 17.06 -3.12 -3.21
N CYS A 147 16.89 -1.80 -3.25
CA CYS A 147 16.43 -1.10 -4.45
C CYS A 147 17.33 -1.37 -5.66
N ASN A 148 18.65 -1.34 -5.47
CA ASN A 148 19.61 -1.65 -6.54
C ASN A 148 19.48 -3.12 -7.02
N TRP A 149 19.31 -4.08 -6.11
CA TRP A 149 19.10 -5.49 -6.49
C TRP A 149 17.80 -5.74 -7.26
N LEU A 150 16.81 -4.89 -7.06
CA LEU A 150 15.48 -5.02 -7.66
C LEU A 150 15.25 -4.05 -8.83
N ASP A 151 16.30 -3.37 -9.31
CA ASP A 151 16.24 -2.37 -10.39
C ASP A 151 15.18 -1.29 -10.14
N PHE A 152 15.08 -0.83 -8.88
CA PHE A 152 14.18 0.25 -8.48
C PHE A 152 14.92 1.58 -8.44
N GLU A 153 14.39 2.57 -9.17
CA GLU A 153 14.95 3.94 -9.20
C GLU A 153 14.75 4.64 -7.85
N THR A 154 15.84 5.01 -7.21
CA THR A 154 15.85 5.62 -5.87
C THR A 154 15.86 7.14 -5.87
N ASN A 155 16.15 7.76 -7.02
CA ASN A 155 16.25 9.20 -7.14
C ASN A 155 14.92 9.86 -6.77
N ASN A 156 14.95 10.77 -5.79
CA ASN A 156 13.76 11.44 -5.24
C ASN A 156 12.66 10.46 -4.74
N LYS A 157 13.08 9.28 -4.25
CA LYS A 157 12.21 8.23 -3.69
C LYS A 157 12.60 7.82 -2.28
N VAL A 158 13.87 7.85 -1.90
CA VAL A 158 14.37 7.43 -0.59
C VAL A 158 14.81 8.62 0.21
N PHE A 159 14.27 8.79 1.42
CA PHE A 159 14.46 9.97 2.27
C PHE A 159 14.89 9.59 3.67
N LYS A 160 15.97 10.19 4.15
CA LYS A 160 16.41 10.03 5.55
C LYS A 160 15.41 10.66 6.50
N GLY A 161 15.07 9.91 7.57
CA GLY A 161 14.14 10.33 8.60
C GLY A 161 14.82 10.88 9.85
N SER A 162 14.13 10.72 10.97
CA SER A 162 14.58 11.22 12.26
C SER A 162 15.85 10.53 12.74
N THR A 163 16.74 11.30 13.34
CA THR A 163 18.00 10.83 13.92
C THR A 163 17.90 10.58 15.42
N ASP A 164 16.74 10.87 16.01
CA ASP A 164 16.40 10.57 17.40
C ASP A 164 14.87 10.53 17.59
N TYR A 165 14.41 10.12 18.76
CA TYR A 165 13.00 9.99 19.12
C TYR A 165 12.44 11.30 19.71
N ILE A 166 11.14 11.53 19.51
CA ILE A 166 10.43 12.67 20.12
C ILE A 166 10.49 12.59 21.65
N GLN A 167 10.45 11.39 22.21
CA GLN A 167 10.57 11.20 23.65
C GLN A 167 11.91 11.68 24.23
N ASN A 168 12.96 11.69 23.44
CA ASN A 168 14.28 12.23 23.78
C ASN A 168 14.42 13.76 23.55
N GLY A 169 13.35 14.40 23.09
CA GLY A 169 13.33 15.84 22.80
C GLY A 169 13.52 16.19 21.33
N TYR A 170 13.67 15.20 20.43
CA TYR A 170 13.79 15.45 19.00
C TYR A 170 12.52 16.12 18.45
N ASN A 171 12.69 17.21 17.72
CA ASN A 171 11.59 17.97 17.12
C ASN A 171 11.99 18.64 15.80
N GLU A 172 13.05 18.15 15.17
CA GLU A 172 13.58 18.72 13.95
C GLU A 172 12.82 18.23 12.73
N THR A 173 12.82 19.05 11.70
CA THR A 173 12.35 18.66 10.39
C THR A 173 13.47 17.96 9.63
N ASN A 174 13.14 16.87 8.97
CA ASN A 174 14.04 16.10 8.12
C ASN A 174 13.41 15.84 6.75
N ASP A 175 14.17 15.21 5.85
CA ASP A 175 13.73 14.97 4.48
C ASP A 175 12.49 14.08 4.41
N ALA A 176 12.40 13.04 5.25
CA ALA A 176 11.24 12.15 5.32
C ALA A 176 9.97 12.90 5.74
N VAL A 177 10.05 13.70 6.82
CA VAL A 177 8.92 14.51 7.31
C VAL A 177 8.44 15.49 6.23
N ASN A 178 9.37 16.19 5.57
CA ASN A 178 9.03 17.13 4.51
C ASN A 178 8.37 16.41 3.33
N LYS A 179 8.87 15.23 2.95
CA LYS A 179 8.32 14.45 1.83
C LYS A 179 6.94 13.88 2.15
N ILE A 180 6.71 13.38 3.37
CA ILE A 180 5.37 12.95 3.81
C ILE A 180 4.37 14.09 3.67
N ILE A 181 4.72 15.29 4.16
CA ILE A 181 3.85 16.47 4.06
C ILE A 181 3.60 16.87 2.61
N GLU A 182 4.65 16.94 1.78
CA GLU A 182 4.54 17.26 0.36
C GLU A 182 3.56 16.34 -0.36
N ILE A 183 3.70 15.01 -0.16
CA ILE A 183 2.85 14.01 -0.81
C ILE A 183 1.41 14.11 -0.30
N ALA A 184 1.23 14.23 1.02
CA ALA A 184 -0.09 14.34 1.65
C ALA A 184 -0.89 15.57 1.19
N LEU A 185 -0.21 16.66 0.85
CA LEU A 185 -0.87 17.88 0.35
C LEU A 185 -1.22 17.82 -1.14
N LYS A 186 -0.77 16.79 -1.88
CA LYS A 186 -1.24 16.52 -3.24
C LYS A 186 -2.70 16.04 -3.23
N ASN A 187 -3.34 15.98 -4.42
CA ASN A 187 -4.76 15.64 -4.53
C ASN A 187 -5.10 14.17 -4.23
N ASN A 188 -4.12 13.26 -4.27
CA ASN A 188 -4.31 11.83 -4.01
C ASN A 188 -3.96 11.49 -2.57
N ILE A 189 -4.87 10.83 -1.87
CA ILE A 189 -4.65 10.38 -0.48
C ILE A 189 -3.71 9.17 -0.50
N PRO A 190 -2.46 9.28 0.01
CA PRO A 190 -1.57 8.15 0.12
C PRO A 190 -1.85 7.33 1.38
N TYR A 191 -1.56 6.02 1.29
CA TYR A 191 -1.39 5.17 2.47
C TYR A 191 0.03 5.29 2.99
N ILE A 192 0.20 5.52 4.29
CA ILE A 192 1.50 5.43 4.95
C ILE A 192 1.58 4.07 5.62
N LEU A 193 2.46 3.21 5.11
CA LEU A 193 2.76 1.92 5.70
C LEU A 193 3.93 2.09 6.66
N GLY A 194 3.65 2.16 7.96
CA GLY A 194 4.65 2.26 9.01
C GLY A 194 5.00 0.86 9.53
N ILE A 195 6.25 0.45 9.38
CA ILE A 195 6.77 -0.83 9.89
C ILE A 195 8.05 -0.63 10.72
N GLY A 196 8.14 0.50 11.39
CA GLY A 196 9.15 0.92 12.34
C GLY A 196 8.55 1.86 13.38
N ALA A 197 9.39 2.54 14.17
CA ALA A 197 8.91 3.58 15.09
C ALA A 197 8.18 4.70 14.33
N ILE A 198 7.00 5.11 14.80
CA ILE A 198 6.10 6.04 14.10
C ILE A 198 6.52 7.52 14.17
N THR A 199 7.78 7.78 14.50
CA THR A 199 8.36 9.12 14.75
C THR A 199 8.18 10.08 13.57
N ASN A 200 8.50 9.65 12.34
CA ASN A 200 8.41 10.51 11.15
C ASN A 200 6.96 10.94 10.88
N VAL A 201 6.00 10.04 11.01
CA VAL A 201 4.57 10.31 10.82
C VAL A 201 4.08 11.28 11.89
N ALA A 202 4.45 11.08 13.15
CA ALA A 202 4.10 11.96 14.26
C ALA A 202 4.63 13.38 14.05
N LEU A 203 5.88 13.52 13.62
CA LEU A 203 6.48 14.82 13.29
C LEU A 203 5.79 15.50 12.12
N ALA A 204 5.41 14.74 11.09
CA ALA A 204 4.70 15.28 9.93
C ALA A 204 3.32 15.82 10.34
N ILE A 205 2.55 15.06 11.11
CA ILE A 205 1.25 15.48 11.66
C ILE A 205 1.40 16.73 12.55
N LYS A 206 2.40 16.73 13.44
CA LYS A 206 2.66 17.86 14.35
C LYS A 206 3.03 19.13 13.59
N LYS A 207 3.83 19.01 12.53
CA LYS A 207 4.30 20.14 11.73
C LYS A 207 3.21 20.70 10.81
N GLU A 208 2.42 19.82 10.18
CA GLU A 208 1.36 20.20 9.25
C GLU A 208 0.06 19.43 9.55
N PRO A 209 -0.74 19.87 10.53
CA PRO A 209 -1.96 19.17 10.92
C PRO A 209 -2.99 19.00 9.80
N LYS A 210 -2.92 19.80 8.73
CA LYS A 210 -3.82 19.67 7.56
C LYS A 210 -3.68 18.35 6.83
N ILE A 211 -2.61 17.59 7.06
CA ILE A 211 -2.45 16.28 6.44
C ILE A 211 -3.30 15.20 7.10
N ILE A 212 -3.83 15.42 8.29
CA ILE A 212 -4.60 14.42 9.07
C ILE A 212 -5.74 13.82 8.24
N ASP A 213 -6.51 14.67 7.54
CA ASP A 213 -7.64 14.23 6.70
C ASP A 213 -7.20 13.82 5.27
N ARG A 214 -5.88 13.79 5.01
CA ARG A 214 -5.30 13.54 3.69
C ARG A 214 -4.39 12.33 3.61
N ILE A 215 -4.27 11.59 4.69
CA ILE A 215 -3.47 10.35 4.77
C ILE A 215 -4.25 9.26 5.47
N GLU A 216 -3.95 8.02 5.13
CA GLU A 216 -4.34 6.85 5.91
C GLU A 216 -3.07 6.16 6.40
N VAL A 217 -2.98 5.90 7.71
CA VAL A 217 -1.83 5.25 8.33
C VAL A 217 -2.17 3.80 8.64
N ILE A 218 -1.37 2.88 8.14
CA ILE A 218 -1.39 1.46 8.49
C ILE A 218 -0.07 1.16 9.19
N TRP A 219 -0.12 0.82 10.46
CA TRP A 219 1.07 0.72 11.29
C TRP A 219 1.19 -0.63 11.99
N LEU A 220 2.35 -1.26 11.82
CA LEU A 220 2.75 -2.43 12.59
C LEU A 220 3.31 -1.95 13.94
N GLY A 221 2.48 -2.04 14.97
CA GLY A 221 2.88 -1.57 16.30
C GLY A 221 1.84 -1.86 17.37
N GLY A 222 2.30 -2.09 18.58
CA GLY A 222 1.47 -2.48 19.69
C GLY A 222 1.23 -3.99 19.76
N ASN A 223 0.56 -4.39 20.82
CA ASN A 223 0.19 -5.78 21.06
C ASN A 223 -1.34 -5.95 20.94
N GLU A 224 -1.78 -7.20 20.91
CA GLU A 224 -3.19 -7.57 21.04
C GLU A 224 -3.84 -6.88 22.26
N LEU A 225 -5.09 -6.41 22.12
CA LEU A 225 -5.80 -5.64 23.15
C LEU A 225 -5.88 -6.34 24.52
N ASN A 226 -5.84 -7.67 24.53
CA ASN A 226 -5.86 -8.48 25.77
C ASN A 226 -4.46 -8.83 26.30
N TYR A 227 -3.40 -8.35 25.64
CA TYR A 227 -2.04 -8.57 26.12
C TYR A 227 -1.78 -7.72 27.37
N LYS A 228 -0.85 -8.17 28.23
CA LYS A 228 -0.56 -7.52 29.51
C LYS A 228 -0.05 -6.08 29.41
N ASP A 229 0.54 -5.73 28.28
CA ASP A 229 1.07 -4.39 27.99
C ASP A 229 1.12 -4.16 26.46
N ASN A 230 1.35 -2.91 26.04
CA ASN A 230 1.50 -2.50 24.65
C ASN A 230 2.94 -2.13 24.30
N LEU A 231 3.93 -2.70 25.00
CA LEU A 231 5.34 -2.39 24.78
C LEU A 231 5.96 -3.26 23.67
N GLU A 232 5.22 -3.44 22.57
CA GLU A 232 5.74 -4.02 21.34
C GLU A 232 6.95 -3.18 20.86
N TYR A 233 7.81 -3.77 20.04
CA TYR A 233 9.10 -3.18 19.71
C TYR A 233 8.99 -1.80 19.06
N ASN A 234 8.19 -1.64 18.01
CA ASN A 234 8.00 -0.36 17.32
C ASN A 234 7.30 0.67 18.21
N PHE A 235 6.32 0.20 19.00
CA PHE A 235 5.56 1.04 19.92
C PHE A 235 6.45 1.66 21.01
N ARG A 236 7.31 0.84 21.64
CA ARG A 236 8.16 1.29 22.75
C ARG A 236 9.32 2.18 22.34
N GLN A 237 9.69 2.17 21.04
CA GLN A 237 10.79 2.99 20.52
C GLN A 237 10.52 4.48 20.72
N ASP A 238 9.28 4.94 20.47
CA ASP A 238 8.92 6.35 20.66
C ASP A 238 7.46 6.53 21.12
N ILE A 239 7.21 6.31 22.40
CA ILE A 239 5.88 6.40 23.02
C ILE A 239 5.27 7.80 22.84
N LYS A 240 6.09 8.87 22.82
CA LYS A 240 5.57 10.22 22.55
C LYS A 240 5.07 10.37 21.13
N ALA A 241 5.74 9.76 20.14
CA ALA A 241 5.27 9.75 18.76
C ALA A 241 3.95 9.00 18.64
N VAL A 242 3.84 7.82 19.27
CA VAL A 242 2.59 7.05 19.33
C VAL A 242 1.46 7.90 19.87
N LYS A 243 1.66 8.56 21.00
CA LYS A 243 0.65 9.43 21.61
C LYS A 243 0.19 10.54 20.65
N ILE A 244 1.12 11.19 19.94
CA ILE A 244 0.79 12.23 18.97
C ILE A 244 -0.10 11.68 17.86
N VAL A 245 0.23 10.52 17.30
CA VAL A 245 -0.54 9.90 16.22
C VAL A 245 -1.95 9.52 16.70
N PHE A 246 -2.07 8.89 17.87
CA PHE A 246 -3.38 8.52 18.45
C PHE A 246 -4.25 9.75 18.76
N ASP A 247 -3.67 10.77 19.38
CA ASP A 247 -4.41 12.00 19.75
C ASP A 247 -4.82 12.82 18.51
N SER A 248 -4.12 12.67 17.39
CA SER A 248 -4.38 13.42 16.14
C SER A 248 -5.68 13.07 15.46
N LYS A 249 -6.24 11.89 15.72
CA LYS A 249 -7.43 11.32 15.04
C LYS A 249 -7.22 11.06 13.54
N VAL A 250 -5.99 10.94 13.08
CA VAL A 250 -5.70 10.46 11.73
C VAL A 250 -6.34 9.08 11.52
N LYS A 251 -6.78 8.76 10.32
CA LYS A 251 -7.27 7.42 10.00
C LYS A 251 -6.14 6.42 10.19
N LEU A 252 -6.22 5.62 11.26
CA LEU A 252 -5.17 4.70 11.72
C LEU A 252 -5.69 3.28 11.77
N THR A 253 -4.99 2.36 11.12
CA THR A 253 -5.13 0.92 11.27
C THR A 253 -3.87 0.38 11.92
N ILE A 254 -4.02 -0.41 12.98
CA ILE A 254 -2.93 -1.09 13.69
C ILE A 254 -2.97 -2.56 13.34
N LEU A 255 -1.80 -3.14 13.06
CA LEU A 255 -1.61 -4.55 12.72
C LEU A 255 -0.87 -5.28 13.82
#